data_0a28105d63f9eb7a53ba938d88d42f3b
#
_entry.id   0a28105d63f9eb7a53ba938d88d42f3b
#
_cell.length_a   1.000
_cell.length_b   1.000
_cell.length_c   1.000
_cell.angle_alpha   90.00
_cell.angle_beta   90.00
_cell.angle_gamma   90.00
#
_symmetry.space_group_name_H-M   'P 1'
#
loop_
_entity.id
_entity.type
_entity.pdbx_description
1 polymer ?
#
loop_
_entity_poly.entity_id
_entity_poly.type
_entity_poly.pdbx_seq_one_letter_code
_entity_poly.pdbx_strand_id
1 'polypeptide(L)'
;MKNRVRITVVLFTLVMLLLCACGKADVEAPAETNPDSTDAGQSEAAITESAKETRIRVFETSDIHGYLMDTSSGDESSFQYRLAYIAQIVNDARASGDYDDVLLVDGGDIYQGMPVSNLTLGAAMRAAFDAMDYDAVALGNHEFDWGVTAYCADPDATLPAYQIGDYAGDPDIPIVASNLYYAGTKDRVDFTRDYVIVEKAGVRISLIGYIPDYTMSIISDKIAPYDIDGDFAALSERVKEINGLEQPDVTIVMAHAMPVDVAKALSPEDVDLVTGGHKHDGIYGTAASGVPYIQANCYAQGYASATIVIGQDGTVRIEEPMYTPITENKDALFDTPENADLLDDTILAISHAAWVEISDEMSEVLGYIDTPIEKKGYVGDRETSGGNWFSGLMLRATASDGVVAAFYNTGGVRSNLTIPEGEPQRIVTVGDIYAIAPFNNFWLIYELNGEELAQQIINGFLEKNYGDQMSGLTYEYINHGTEEEPDIEIVSITLSDGTEVDIHDTETRYRVCTSNYNATLPGSVFEGKEPLYPEAEAPLDNITIIALLRLEARDNEGYISVDTSPRGFCLNADEVSDAA
;
A
#
# COMPACT_ATOMS: atom_id res chain seq x y z
N MET A 1 -30.76 -6.60 -30.26
CA MET A 1 -31.12 -5.54 -31.22
C MET A 1 -30.69 -4.24 -30.55
N LYS A 2 -29.50 -3.86 -30.86
CA LYS A 2 -28.96 -2.62 -31.46
C LYS A 2 -29.67 -1.33 -30.98
N ASN A 3 -29.02 -0.66 -30.00
CA ASN A 3 -28.69 0.76 -30.07
C ASN A 3 -27.77 1.07 -28.88
N ARG A 4 -26.49 0.97 -29.09
CA ARG A 4 -25.47 1.61 -28.24
C ARG A 4 -25.07 2.91 -28.94
N VAL A 5 -25.40 4.00 -28.30
CA VAL A 5 -25.00 5.34 -28.71
C VAL A 5 -23.53 5.51 -28.40
N ARG A 6 -22.75 5.76 -29.43
CA ARG A 6 -21.34 6.18 -29.36
C ARG A 6 -21.32 7.63 -28.88
N ILE A 7 -20.83 7.86 -27.67
CA ILE A 7 -20.29 9.15 -27.26
C ILE A 7 -18.87 8.86 -26.79
N THR A 8 -17.94 9.07 -27.65
CA THR A 8 -16.51 8.95 -27.32
C THR A 8 -15.75 10.02 -28.08
N VAL A 9 -14.87 10.69 -27.35
CA VAL A 9 -13.74 11.49 -27.86
C VAL A 9 -14.11 12.85 -28.46
N VAL A 10 -14.31 13.84 -27.62
CA VAL A 10 -14.03 15.26 -27.90
C VAL A 10 -13.79 16.00 -26.57
N LEU A 11 -12.77 15.71 -25.80
CA LEU A 11 -12.39 16.58 -24.67
C LEU A 11 -10.87 16.66 -24.41
N PHE A 12 -10.02 16.20 -25.30
CA PHE A 12 -8.56 16.28 -25.08
C PHE A 12 -7.80 17.18 -26.06
N THR A 13 -8.48 18.08 -26.77
CA THR A 13 -7.83 18.97 -27.76
C THR A 13 -8.09 20.45 -27.56
N LEU A 14 -8.38 20.94 -26.35
CA LEU A 14 -8.69 22.35 -26.15
C LEU A 14 -7.85 23.07 -25.06
N VAL A 15 -6.72 22.55 -24.62
CA VAL A 15 -5.83 23.24 -23.64
C VAL A 15 -4.49 23.68 -24.24
N MET A 16 -4.20 23.42 -25.50
CA MET A 16 -2.92 23.80 -26.14
C MET A 16 -2.99 24.95 -27.14
N LEU A 17 -3.79 25.99 -26.90
CA LEU A 17 -3.83 27.17 -27.81
C LEU A 17 -4.18 28.46 -27.08
N LEU A 18 -3.38 28.88 -26.09
CA LEU A 18 -3.46 30.25 -25.56
C LEU A 18 -2.19 30.69 -24.81
N LEU A 19 -1.03 30.67 -25.48
CA LEU A 19 0.13 31.44 -25.02
C LEU A 19 1.05 31.74 -26.22
N CYS A 20 0.65 32.66 -27.05
CA CYS A 20 1.54 33.40 -27.97
C CYS A 20 0.88 34.71 -28.38
N ALA A 21 1.15 35.78 -27.70
CA ALA A 21 1.26 37.14 -28.25
C ALA A 21 1.43 38.21 -27.16
N CYS A 22 2.51 38.91 -27.26
CA CYS A 22 2.81 40.31 -26.88
C CYS A 22 4.17 40.33 -26.17
N GLY A 23 5.21 40.99 -26.63
CA GLY A 23 5.29 42.12 -27.52
C GLY A 23 6.50 42.91 -27.02
N LYS A 24 7.56 43.04 -27.82
CA LYS A 24 8.78 43.79 -27.50
C LYS A 24 8.46 45.27 -27.36
N ALA A 25 9.10 45.94 -26.41
CA ALA A 25 9.35 47.38 -26.48
C ALA A 25 10.77 47.67 -25.97
N ASP A 26 11.59 48.17 -26.90
CA ASP A 26 12.91 48.75 -26.67
C ASP A 26 12.75 50.13 -26.00
N VAL A 27 13.61 50.45 -25.03
CA VAL A 27 13.97 51.85 -24.72
C VAL A 27 15.45 51.94 -24.39
N GLU A 28 16.08 52.87 -25.12
CA GLU A 28 17.49 53.23 -25.15
C GLU A 28 18.04 53.78 -23.85
N ALA A 29 19.35 53.64 -23.72
CA ALA A 29 20.23 54.31 -22.76
C ALA A 29 20.52 55.78 -23.18
N PRO A 30 20.98 56.62 -22.29
CA PRO A 30 22.07 57.51 -22.64
C PRO A 30 23.28 57.46 -21.72
N ALA A 31 24.40 57.79 -22.35
CA ALA A 31 25.77 57.68 -21.95
C ALA A 31 26.28 58.82 -21.07
N GLU A 32 27.45 58.51 -20.43
CA GLU A 32 28.62 59.32 -20.12
C GLU A 32 28.54 60.47 -19.10
N THR A 33 29.39 60.35 -18.07
CA THR A 33 30.67 61.15 -17.98
C THR A 33 31.50 60.68 -16.77
N ASN A 34 32.78 60.43 -17.04
CA ASN A 34 33.88 60.43 -16.07
C ASN A 34 34.43 61.88 -15.93
N PRO A 35 35.07 62.33 -14.86
CA PRO A 35 36.45 62.01 -14.64
C PRO A 35 36.99 61.97 -13.18
N ASP A 36 37.99 61.13 -13.04
CA ASP A 36 39.31 61.40 -12.39
C ASP A 36 39.46 61.56 -10.86
N SER A 37 40.24 60.72 -10.30
CA SER A 37 41.51 60.86 -9.59
C SER A 37 41.60 60.23 -8.17
N THR A 38 42.63 59.42 -8.09
CA THR A 38 43.66 59.20 -7.03
C THR A 38 43.38 58.22 -5.91
N ASP A 39 44.06 57.09 -6.06
CA ASP A 39 45.06 56.48 -5.19
C ASP A 39 44.79 56.36 -3.68
N ALA A 40 44.61 55.13 -3.25
CA ALA A 40 45.20 54.57 -2.03
C ALA A 40 45.00 53.05 -2.01
N GLY A 41 46.12 52.32 -2.05
CA GLY A 41 46.11 50.87 -2.00
C GLY A 41 45.44 50.29 -0.76
N GLN A 42 44.47 49.43 -1.01
CA GLN A 42 44.04 48.40 -0.09
C GLN A 42 44.04 47.07 -0.84
N SER A 43 44.80 46.15 -0.29
CA SER A 43 44.84 44.73 -0.64
C SER A 43 43.43 44.21 -0.83
N GLU A 44 43.01 43.96 -2.07
CA GLU A 44 41.91 43.05 -2.36
C GLU A 44 42.30 41.66 -1.83
N ALA A 45 41.80 41.34 -0.64
CA ALA A 45 41.63 39.96 -0.30
C ALA A 45 40.65 39.42 -1.35
N ALA A 46 41.10 38.61 -2.27
CA ALA A 46 40.28 37.82 -3.13
C ALA A 46 39.28 37.07 -2.21
N ILE A 47 38.04 37.47 -2.24
CA ILE A 47 36.95 36.62 -1.80
C ILE A 47 37.00 35.49 -2.81
N THR A 48 37.67 34.41 -2.46
CA THR A 48 37.45 33.12 -3.10
C THR A 48 35.97 32.89 -2.89
N GLU A 49 35.14 33.04 -3.93
CA GLU A 49 33.83 32.40 -3.97
C GLU A 49 34.09 30.96 -3.53
N SER A 50 33.60 30.62 -2.36
CA SER A 50 33.52 29.23 -1.92
C SER A 50 32.74 28.54 -3.03
N ALA A 51 33.45 27.73 -3.80
CA ALA A 51 32.79 27.05 -4.89
C ALA A 51 31.65 26.22 -4.31
N LYS A 52 30.48 26.37 -4.89
CA LYS A 52 29.19 25.91 -4.39
C LYS A 52 29.15 24.35 -4.45
N GLU A 53 28.75 23.69 -3.37
CA GLU A 53 28.38 22.29 -3.36
C GLU A 53 27.12 22.08 -4.17
N THR A 54 26.95 20.94 -4.83
CA THR A 54 25.69 20.57 -5.50
C THR A 54 24.80 19.86 -4.49
N ARG A 55 23.56 20.32 -4.39
CA ARG A 55 22.55 19.83 -3.43
C ARG A 55 21.34 19.28 -4.18
N ILE A 56 21.04 18.00 -4.03
CA ILE A 56 19.89 17.35 -4.63
C ILE A 56 18.98 16.85 -3.50
N ARG A 57 17.72 17.32 -3.48
CA ARG A 57 16.75 16.84 -2.50
C ARG A 57 16.12 15.55 -2.99
N VAL A 58 16.22 14.49 -2.19
CA VAL A 58 15.54 13.21 -2.42
C VAL A 58 14.22 13.23 -1.66
N PHE A 59 13.12 12.92 -2.36
CA PHE A 59 11.84 12.56 -1.78
C PHE A 59 11.54 11.10 -2.12
N GLU A 60 10.98 10.41 -1.17
CA GLU A 60 10.55 9.03 -1.33
C GLU A 60 9.16 8.85 -0.73
N THR A 61 8.28 8.22 -1.50
CA THR A 61 7.02 7.61 -1.06
C THR A 61 7.16 6.10 -1.11
N SER A 62 6.26 5.36 -0.45
CA SER A 62 6.26 3.91 -0.44
C SER A 62 4.90 3.38 -0.03
N ASP A 63 4.55 2.18 -0.49
CA ASP A 63 3.36 1.46 -0.04
C ASP A 63 2.10 2.34 -0.12
N ILE A 64 1.94 3.07 -1.23
CA ILE A 64 0.82 4.02 -1.40
C ILE A 64 -0.52 3.29 -1.47
N HIS A 65 -0.56 2.06 -2.03
CA HIS A 65 -1.76 1.22 -2.03
C HIS A 65 -3.01 1.95 -2.55
N GLY A 66 -2.86 2.67 -3.65
CA GLY A 66 -3.97 3.38 -4.30
C GLY A 66 -4.49 4.60 -3.54
N TYR A 67 -3.83 5.07 -2.48
CA TYR A 67 -4.22 6.27 -1.73
C TYR A 67 -3.91 7.57 -2.47
N LEU A 68 -4.38 7.66 -3.71
CA LEU A 68 -4.50 8.93 -4.43
C LEU A 68 -5.28 9.95 -3.58
N MET A 69 -6.37 9.45 -2.98
CA MET A 69 -7.12 10.11 -1.93
C MET A 69 -7.70 9.05 -0.97
N ASP A 70 -7.93 9.42 0.28
CA ASP A 70 -8.58 8.56 1.26
C ASP A 70 -10.09 8.76 1.21
N THR A 71 -10.80 7.80 0.62
CA THR A 71 -12.26 7.79 0.48
C THR A 71 -12.96 6.96 1.56
N SER A 72 -12.24 6.51 2.58
CA SER A 72 -12.77 5.60 3.62
C SER A 72 -13.90 6.19 4.46
N SER A 73 -14.09 7.52 4.44
CA SER A 73 -15.22 8.19 5.09
C SER A 73 -16.55 7.96 4.37
N GLY A 74 -16.53 7.63 3.08
CA GLY A 74 -17.72 7.52 2.22
C GLY A 74 -18.41 8.85 1.91
N ASP A 75 -17.94 9.98 2.42
CA ASP A 75 -18.46 11.33 2.22
C ASP A 75 -17.39 12.18 1.51
N GLU A 76 -17.67 12.60 0.29
CA GLU A 76 -16.75 13.39 -0.54
C GLU A 76 -16.22 14.65 0.19
N SER A 77 -17.05 15.29 1.02
CA SER A 77 -16.61 16.45 1.81
C SER A 77 -15.57 16.13 2.88
N SER A 78 -15.33 14.86 3.13
CA SER A 78 -14.40 14.33 4.13
C SER A 78 -13.24 13.53 3.52
N PHE A 79 -13.10 13.54 2.19
CA PHE A 79 -11.98 12.89 1.51
C PHE A 79 -10.68 13.65 1.77
N GLN A 80 -9.60 12.89 2.02
CA GLN A 80 -8.27 13.44 2.23
C GLN A 80 -7.42 13.24 0.99
N TYR A 81 -6.96 14.32 0.39
CA TYR A 81 -6.17 14.32 -0.85
C TYR A 81 -4.67 14.25 -0.55
N ARG A 82 -4.26 13.13 0.06
CA ARG A 82 -2.91 12.94 0.61
C ARG A 82 -1.82 13.07 -0.44
N LEU A 83 -2.01 12.44 -1.61
CA LEU A 83 -0.99 12.49 -2.66
C LEU A 83 -0.89 13.89 -3.30
N ALA A 84 -2.01 14.63 -3.42
CA ALA A 84 -1.98 16.02 -3.87
C ALA A 84 -1.20 16.93 -2.90
N TYR A 85 -1.31 16.67 -1.59
CA TYR A 85 -0.54 17.40 -0.59
C TYR A 85 0.97 17.11 -0.68
N ILE A 86 1.35 15.84 -0.86
CA ILE A 86 2.77 15.44 -1.05
C ILE A 86 3.31 16.05 -2.36
N ALA A 87 2.51 16.02 -3.44
CA ALA A 87 2.90 16.59 -4.73
C ALA A 87 3.19 18.10 -4.61
N GLN A 88 2.37 18.84 -3.86
CA GLN A 88 2.61 20.27 -3.61
C GLN A 88 3.94 20.50 -2.88
N ILE A 89 4.25 19.70 -1.85
CA ILE A 89 5.53 19.80 -1.12
C ILE A 89 6.72 19.54 -2.05
N VAL A 90 6.63 18.54 -2.93
CA VAL A 90 7.69 18.23 -3.91
C VAL A 90 7.86 19.38 -4.90
N ASN A 91 6.75 19.96 -5.39
CA ASN A 91 6.77 21.09 -6.31
C ASN A 91 7.31 22.36 -5.65
N ASP A 92 6.97 22.60 -4.40
CA ASP A 92 7.54 23.72 -3.62
C ASP A 92 9.06 23.55 -3.47
N ALA A 93 9.54 22.35 -3.21
CA ALA A 93 10.98 22.07 -3.14
C ALA A 93 11.67 22.31 -4.50
N ARG A 94 11.06 21.87 -5.62
CA ARG A 94 11.54 22.12 -6.98
C ARG A 94 11.61 23.63 -7.29
N ALA A 95 10.68 24.41 -6.76
CA ALA A 95 10.59 25.87 -6.99
C ALA A 95 11.40 26.72 -6.00
N SER A 96 11.80 26.18 -4.84
CA SER A 96 12.38 26.95 -3.73
C SER A 96 13.73 27.62 -4.05
N GLY A 97 14.56 26.96 -4.89
CA GLY A 97 15.94 27.35 -5.12
C GLY A 97 16.91 27.00 -3.96
N ASP A 98 16.43 26.26 -2.96
CA ASP A 98 17.28 25.75 -1.85
C ASP A 98 18.10 24.53 -2.27
N TYR A 99 17.68 23.87 -3.35
CA TYR A 99 18.32 22.72 -3.96
C TYR A 99 18.63 23.00 -5.43
N ASP A 100 19.66 22.35 -5.95
CA ASP A 100 20.02 22.47 -7.37
C ASP A 100 19.14 21.56 -8.25
N ASP A 101 18.57 20.50 -7.66
CA ASP A 101 17.60 19.59 -8.28
C ASP A 101 16.82 18.78 -7.24
N VAL A 102 15.77 18.06 -7.68
CA VAL A 102 14.95 17.16 -6.86
C VAL A 102 14.90 15.78 -7.54
N LEU A 103 15.13 14.74 -6.75
CA LEU A 103 14.93 13.34 -7.11
C LEU A 103 13.67 12.83 -6.38
N LEU A 104 12.71 12.30 -7.11
CA LEU A 104 11.48 11.73 -6.57
C LEU A 104 11.39 10.25 -6.93
N VAL A 105 11.33 9.36 -5.92
CA VAL A 105 11.30 7.91 -6.09
C VAL A 105 10.19 7.28 -5.24
N ASP A 106 9.80 6.05 -5.58
CA ASP A 106 8.81 5.29 -4.81
C ASP A 106 9.34 3.90 -4.45
N GLY A 107 9.02 3.46 -3.24
CA GLY A 107 9.44 2.17 -2.67
C GLY A 107 8.68 0.94 -3.14
N GLY A 108 7.66 1.08 -4.02
CA GLY A 108 6.80 0.00 -4.51
C GLY A 108 5.48 -0.14 -3.75
N ASP A 109 4.65 -1.09 -4.17
CA ASP A 109 3.27 -1.29 -3.67
C ASP A 109 2.38 -0.06 -3.89
N ILE A 110 2.33 0.41 -5.15
CA ILE A 110 1.64 1.64 -5.53
C ILE A 110 0.12 1.43 -5.65
N TYR A 111 -0.31 0.31 -6.27
CA TYR A 111 -1.61 0.24 -6.96
C TYR A 111 -2.71 -0.42 -6.17
N GLN A 112 -2.49 -1.62 -5.64
CA GLN A 112 -3.51 -2.39 -4.94
C GLN A 112 -3.89 -1.72 -3.62
N GLY A 113 -5.20 -1.54 -3.36
CA GLY A 113 -5.70 -1.01 -2.09
C GLY A 113 -6.99 -0.21 -2.24
N MET A 114 -6.91 1.09 -2.41
CA MET A 114 -8.09 1.96 -2.48
C MET A 114 -8.95 1.72 -3.73
N PRO A 115 -10.29 1.88 -3.62
CA PRO A 115 -11.22 1.68 -4.72
C PRO A 115 -10.88 2.47 -5.99
N VAL A 116 -10.42 3.69 -5.86
CA VAL A 116 -10.04 4.54 -7.00
C VAL A 116 -8.90 3.93 -7.83
N SER A 117 -8.04 3.14 -7.22
CA SER A 117 -7.02 2.39 -7.92
C SER A 117 -7.52 1.03 -8.38
N ASN A 118 -8.15 0.25 -7.49
CA ASN A 118 -8.62 -1.10 -7.80
C ASN A 118 -9.63 -1.12 -8.95
N LEU A 119 -10.63 -0.23 -8.95
CA LEU A 119 -11.68 -0.18 -9.97
C LEU A 119 -11.20 0.45 -11.30
N THR A 120 -10.14 1.24 -11.27
CA THR A 120 -9.48 1.75 -12.47
C THR A 120 -8.27 0.90 -12.90
N LEU A 121 -8.02 -0.22 -12.21
CA LEU A 121 -6.86 -1.09 -12.42
C LEU A 121 -5.54 -0.30 -12.45
N GLY A 122 -5.37 0.64 -11.52
CA GLY A 122 -4.18 1.47 -11.35
C GLY A 122 -4.06 2.66 -12.29
N ALA A 123 -4.95 2.84 -13.27
CA ALA A 123 -4.85 3.92 -14.25
C ALA A 123 -4.83 5.32 -13.60
N ALA A 124 -5.62 5.52 -12.54
CA ALA A 124 -5.63 6.79 -11.80
C ALA A 124 -4.30 7.05 -11.08
N MET A 125 -3.72 6.01 -10.46
CA MET A 125 -2.41 6.12 -9.80
C MET A 125 -1.30 6.40 -10.82
N ARG A 126 -1.32 5.70 -11.95
CA ARG A 126 -0.37 5.95 -13.04
C ARG A 126 -0.42 7.41 -13.48
N ALA A 127 -1.62 7.94 -13.77
CA ALA A 127 -1.77 9.33 -14.19
C ALA A 127 -1.22 10.32 -13.14
N ALA A 128 -1.37 10.02 -11.85
CA ALA A 128 -0.81 10.84 -10.78
C ALA A 128 0.72 10.76 -10.74
N PHE A 129 1.30 9.56 -10.87
CA PHE A 129 2.75 9.37 -10.88
C PHE A 129 3.40 10.04 -12.10
N ASP A 130 2.79 9.92 -13.29
CA ASP A 130 3.22 10.64 -14.49
C ASP A 130 3.21 12.17 -14.26
N ALA A 131 2.14 12.70 -13.64
CA ALA A 131 2.02 14.13 -13.37
C ALA A 131 2.98 14.63 -12.28
N MET A 132 3.37 13.79 -11.32
CA MET A 132 4.35 14.12 -10.27
C MET A 132 5.79 14.01 -10.77
N ASP A 133 6.03 13.40 -11.94
CA ASP A 133 7.37 13.24 -12.54
C ASP A 133 8.30 12.41 -11.63
N TYR A 134 7.88 11.17 -11.32
CA TYR A 134 8.71 10.21 -10.60
C TYR A 134 9.88 9.74 -11.45
N ASP A 135 11.08 9.69 -10.87
CA ASP A 135 12.30 9.29 -11.57
C ASP A 135 12.45 7.77 -11.69
N ALA A 136 11.96 7.02 -10.72
CA ALA A 136 11.89 5.57 -10.73
C ALA A 136 11.00 5.03 -9.61
N VAL A 137 10.57 3.78 -9.75
CA VAL A 137 9.79 3.03 -8.77
C VAL A 137 10.47 1.70 -8.48
N ALA A 138 10.63 1.32 -7.22
CA ALA A 138 11.01 -0.04 -6.87
C ALA A 138 9.85 -1.00 -7.14
N LEU A 139 10.14 -2.24 -7.54
CA LEU A 139 9.11 -3.26 -7.67
C LEU A 139 8.66 -3.72 -6.28
N GLY A 140 7.39 -3.59 -5.97
CA GLY A 140 6.76 -4.18 -4.79
C GLY A 140 6.09 -5.52 -5.09
N ASN A 141 5.56 -6.16 -4.05
CA ASN A 141 4.85 -7.43 -4.21
C ASN A 141 3.43 -7.24 -4.77
N HIS A 142 2.74 -6.17 -4.42
CA HIS A 142 1.39 -5.91 -4.89
C HIS A 142 1.30 -5.41 -6.34
N GLU A 143 2.43 -5.12 -7.01
CA GLU A 143 2.46 -4.94 -8.45
C GLU A 143 2.10 -6.20 -9.24
N PHE A 144 2.12 -7.38 -8.60
CA PHE A 144 1.72 -8.64 -9.23
C PHE A 144 0.24 -9.01 -9.04
N ASP A 145 -0.52 -8.32 -8.19
CA ASP A 145 -1.87 -8.72 -7.78
C ASP A 145 -2.84 -8.91 -8.95
N TRP A 146 -2.73 -8.07 -9.97
CA TRP A 146 -3.57 -8.19 -11.18
C TRP A 146 -2.90 -8.99 -12.31
N GLY A 147 -1.67 -9.45 -12.11
CA GLY A 147 -0.86 -10.21 -13.04
C GLY A 147 -0.22 -9.33 -14.12
N VAL A 148 1.01 -9.67 -14.47
CA VAL A 148 1.82 -8.91 -15.45
C VAL A 148 1.29 -9.04 -16.87
N THR A 149 0.61 -10.14 -17.20
CA THR A 149 0.21 -10.48 -18.57
C THR A 149 -1.30 -10.45 -18.82
N ALA A 150 -2.12 -10.35 -17.76
CA ALA A 150 -3.56 -10.54 -17.89
C ALA A 150 -4.24 -9.53 -18.83
N TYR A 151 -3.65 -8.36 -19.02
CA TYR A 151 -4.23 -7.26 -19.79
C TYR A 151 -3.40 -6.88 -21.03
N CYS A 152 -2.14 -7.30 -21.12
CA CYS A 152 -1.32 -7.12 -22.32
C CYS A 152 -1.80 -8.00 -23.50
N ALA A 153 -2.66 -8.99 -23.21
CA ALA A 153 -3.11 -9.97 -24.19
C ALA A 153 -4.45 -9.60 -24.86
N ASP A 154 -5.19 -8.61 -24.38
CA ASP A 154 -6.46 -8.18 -24.95
C ASP A 154 -6.35 -6.80 -25.61
N PRO A 155 -6.09 -6.74 -26.94
CA PRO A 155 -5.99 -5.46 -27.67
C PRO A 155 -7.34 -4.72 -27.75
N ASP A 156 -8.46 -5.37 -27.38
CA ASP A 156 -9.79 -4.79 -27.32
C ASP A 156 -10.22 -4.41 -25.90
N ALA A 157 -9.37 -4.60 -24.88
CA ALA A 157 -9.62 -4.13 -23.52
C ALA A 157 -9.80 -2.61 -23.55
N THR A 158 -11.02 -2.18 -23.28
CA THR A 158 -11.42 -0.76 -23.35
C THR A 158 -11.01 0.04 -22.12
N LEU A 159 -10.35 -0.59 -21.17
CA LEU A 159 -9.79 0.05 -19.98
C LEU A 159 -8.29 0.26 -20.21
N PRO A 160 -7.77 1.47 -20.01
CA PRO A 160 -6.35 1.68 -19.89
C PRO A 160 -5.92 1.07 -18.55
N ALA A 161 -5.94 -0.27 -18.50
CA ALA A 161 -5.48 -0.97 -17.32
C ALA A 161 -4.00 -0.71 -17.16
N TYR A 162 -3.63 -0.13 -16.03
CA TYR A 162 -2.26 -0.12 -15.61
C TYR A 162 -1.76 -1.56 -15.50
N GLN A 163 -0.53 -1.77 -15.91
CA GLN A 163 0.17 -3.05 -15.78
C GLN A 163 1.64 -2.82 -15.58
N ILE A 164 2.28 -3.70 -14.81
CA ILE A 164 3.73 -3.70 -14.65
C ILE A 164 4.43 -3.66 -16.03
N GLY A 165 3.95 -4.45 -17.00
CA GLY A 165 4.50 -4.51 -18.35
C GLY A 165 4.48 -3.18 -19.10
N ASP A 166 3.53 -2.30 -18.82
CA ASP A 166 3.45 -0.99 -19.45
C ASP A 166 4.60 -0.08 -18.99
N TYR A 167 5.02 -0.19 -17.73
CA TYR A 167 6.16 0.58 -17.23
C TYR A 167 7.50 0.13 -17.78
N ALA A 168 7.68 -1.15 -18.10
CA ALA A 168 8.94 -1.61 -18.68
C ALA A 168 9.22 -0.96 -20.05
N GLY A 169 8.16 -0.59 -20.76
CA GLY A 169 8.23 0.13 -22.03
C GLY A 169 8.18 1.65 -21.88
N ASP A 170 7.86 2.17 -20.69
CA ASP A 170 7.78 3.60 -20.42
C ASP A 170 9.18 4.13 -20.05
N PRO A 171 9.76 5.02 -20.85
CA PRO A 171 11.06 5.60 -20.53
C PRO A 171 10.99 6.59 -19.35
N ASP A 172 9.79 7.11 -19.05
CA ASP A 172 9.61 8.23 -18.14
C ASP A 172 9.54 7.77 -16.68
N ILE A 173 8.86 6.62 -16.38
CA ILE A 173 8.79 6.04 -15.03
C ILE A 173 9.20 4.55 -15.04
N PRO A 174 10.48 4.23 -14.94
CA PRO A 174 10.95 2.85 -14.95
C PRO A 174 10.70 2.16 -13.61
N ILE A 175 10.21 0.91 -13.67
CA ILE A 175 10.22 0.00 -12.52
C ILE A 175 11.58 -0.69 -12.44
N VAL A 176 12.20 -0.66 -11.25
CA VAL A 176 13.52 -1.26 -11.03
C VAL A 176 13.45 -2.50 -10.12
N ALA A 177 14.06 -3.61 -10.59
CA ALA A 177 14.28 -4.84 -9.84
C ALA A 177 15.47 -5.59 -10.42
N SER A 178 16.61 -5.60 -9.75
CA SER A 178 17.85 -6.19 -10.26
C SER A 178 17.97 -7.69 -10.01
N ASN A 179 16.99 -8.32 -9.36
CA ASN A 179 17.07 -9.68 -8.86
C ASN A 179 15.84 -10.54 -9.21
N LEU A 180 15.08 -10.13 -10.24
CA LEU A 180 13.89 -10.84 -10.72
C LEU A 180 14.20 -11.55 -12.04
N TYR A 181 13.78 -12.81 -12.15
CA TYR A 181 14.07 -13.71 -13.28
C TYR A 181 12.82 -14.49 -13.70
N TYR A 182 12.79 -14.98 -14.93
CA TYR A 182 11.82 -16.01 -15.32
C TYR A 182 12.11 -17.31 -14.59
N ALA A 183 11.08 -17.96 -14.05
CA ALA A 183 11.18 -19.14 -13.19
C ALA A 183 12.02 -20.26 -13.83
N GLY A 184 12.95 -20.83 -13.04
CA GLY A 184 13.86 -21.89 -13.45
C GLY A 184 14.96 -21.43 -14.43
N THR A 185 15.12 -20.13 -14.65
CA THR A 185 16.14 -19.57 -15.55
C THR A 185 17.04 -18.57 -14.85
N LYS A 186 17.98 -17.98 -15.59
CA LYS A 186 18.73 -16.78 -15.17
C LYS A 186 18.46 -15.63 -16.15
N ASP A 187 17.43 -15.77 -16.97
CA ASP A 187 17.01 -14.71 -17.88
C ASP A 187 16.20 -13.66 -17.10
N ARG A 188 16.58 -12.41 -17.23
CA ARG A 188 15.86 -11.28 -16.63
C ARG A 188 14.48 -11.15 -17.23
N VAL A 189 13.53 -10.72 -16.43
CA VAL A 189 12.22 -10.32 -16.95
C VAL A 189 12.35 -9.08 -17.82
N ASP A 190 11.43 -8.87 -18.72
CA ASP A 190 11.45 -7.77 -19.70
C ASP A 190 10.62 -6.55 -19.30
N PHE A 191 9.83 -6.66 -18.23
CA PHE A 191 8.96 -5.60 -17.71
C PHE A 191 9.57 -4.80 -16.55
N THR A 192 10.78 -5.12 -16.09
CA THR A 192 11.54 -4.31 -15.13
C THR A 192 12.94 -4.02 -15.66
N ARG A 193 13.60 -3.03 -15.07
CA ARG A 193 15.01 -2.76 -15.30
C ARG A 193 15.81 -3.11 -14.06
N ASP A 194 17.01 -3.62 -14.23
CA ASP A 194 17.90 -3.89 -13.09
C ASP A 194 18.21 -2.60 -12.33
N TYR A 195 18.43 -1.52 -13.10
CA TYR A 195 18.74 -0.17 -12.64
C TYR A 195 18.42 0.86 -13.71
N VAL A 196 18.42 2.11 -13.33
CA VAL A 196 18.40 3.26 -14.24
C VAL A 196 19.47 4.27 -13.80
N ILE A 197 19.99 5.01 -14.79
CA ILE A 197 20.83 6.18 -14.53
C ILE A 197 19.99 7.42 -14.80
N VAL A 198 19.82 8.24 -13.78
CA VAL A 198 19.18 9.55 -13.90
C VAL A 198 20.24 10.65 -13.73
N GLU A 199 20.02 11.79 -14.38
CA GLU A 199 20.91 12.94 -14.28
C GLU A 199 20.18 14.09 -13.59
N LYS A 200 20.68 14.51 -12.43
CA LYS A 200 20.12 15.63 -11.64
C LYS A 200 21.22 16.66 -11.39
N ALA A 201 21.01 17.90 -11.82
CA ALA A 201 21.99 18.97 -11.72
C ALA A 201 23.40 18.60 -12.26
N GLY A 202 23.46 17.75 -13.28
CA GLY A 202 24.73 17.26 -13.85
C GLY A 202 25.40 16.12 -13.07
N VAL A 203 24.74 15.58 -12.04
CA VAL A 203 25.16 14.42 -11.25
C VAL A 203 24.50 13.17 -11.80
N ARG A 204 25.28 12.12 -12.07
CA ARG A 204 24.80 10.81 -12.54
C ARG A 204 24.47 9.93 -11.34
N ILE A 205 23.20 9.63 -11.14
CA ILE A 205 22.68 8.83 -10.03
C ILE A 205 22.24 7.47 -10.56
N SER A 206 22.79 6.39 -9.99
CA SER A 206 22.33 5.02 -10.24
C SER A 206 21.22 4.66 -9.26
N LEU A 207 20.05 4.28 -9.75
CA LEU A 207 18.91 3.78 -8.97
C LEU A 207 18.80 2.27 -9.25
N ILE A 208 19.17 1.43 -8.27
CA ILE A 208 19.23 -0.03 -8.40
C ILE A 208 18.09 -0.65 -7.61
N GLY A 209 17.23 -1.42 -8.28
CA GLY A 209 16.08 -2.05 -7.63
C GLY A 209 16.43 -3.36 -6.92
N TYR A 210 15.72 -3.65 -5.83
CA TYR A 210 15.80 -4.91 -5.09
C TYR A 210 14.47 -5.27 -4.43
N ILE A 211 14.06 -6.52 -4.59
CA ILE A 211 12.91 -7.11 -3.88
C ILE A 211 13.36 -8.42 -3.21
N PRO A 212 13.14 -8.62 -1.89
CA PRO A 212 13.53 -9.85 -1.23
C PRO A 212 12.58 -11.00 -1.52
N ASP A 213 13.07 -12.24 -1.47
CA ASP A 213 12.32 -13.44 -1.78
C ASP A 213 11.18 -13.74 -0.80
N TYR A 214 11.27 -13.29 0.46
CA TYR A 214 10.21 -13.48 1.44
C TYR A 214 8.92 -12.71 1.08
N THR A 215 8.99 -11.69 0.24
CA THR A 215 7.79 -11.00 -0.28
C THR A 215 6.94 -11.92 -1.15
N MET A 216 7.54 -12.98 -1.70
CA MET A 216 6.86 -14.01 -2.48
C MET A 216 5.79 -14.78 -1.68
N SER A 217 5.96 -14.91 -0.37
CA SER A 217 4.99 -15.61 0.49
C SER A 217 3.67 -14.84 0.68
N ILE A 218 3.60 -13.59 0.24
CA ILE A 218 2.45 -12.70 0.43
C ILE A 218 1.67 -12.55 -0.89
N ILE A 219 2.16 -13.15 -1.98
CA ILE A 219 1.62 -12.96 -3.32
C ILE A 219 0.97 -14.24 -3.83
N SER A 220 -0.07 -14.05 -4.63
CA SER A 220 -0.78 -15.09 -5.36
C SER A 220 0.12 -15.92 -6.29
N ASP A 221 -0.41 -17.01 -6.82
CA ASP A 221 0.20 -17.84 -7.86
C ASP A 221 0.64 -17.09 -9.13
N LYS A 222 0.20 -15.84 -9.29
CA LYS A 222 0.61 -14.95 -10.41
C LYS A 222 2.10 -14.66 -10.43
N ILE A 223 2.79 -14.86 -9.31
CA ILE A 223 4.24 -14.79 -9.25
C ILE A 223 4.94 -16.10 -9.64
N ALA A 224 4.23 -17.23 -9.70
CA ALA A 224 4.79 -18.53 -10.06
C ALA A 224 5.64 -18.56 -11.35
N PRO A 225 5.41 -17.69 -12.37
CA PRO A 225 6.29 -17.59 -13.54
C PRO A 225 7.67 -16.99 -13.26
N TYR A 226 7.96 -16.53 -12.05
CA TYR A 226 9.16 -15.77 -11.72
C TYR A 226 9.92 -16.37 -10.54
N ASP A 227 11.23 -16.10 -10.51
CA ASP A 227 12.13 -16.38 -9.38
C ASP A 227 12.75 -15.07 -8.89
N ILE A 228 12.81 -14.88 -7.57
CA ILE A 228 13.52 -13.78 -6.92
C ILE A 228 14.79 -14.33 -6.26
N ASP A 229 15.93 -13.69 -6.53
CA ASP A 229 17.19 -13.97 -5.83
C ASP A 229 17.33 -12.99 -4.66
N GLY A 230 16.82 -13.39 -3.48
CA GLY A 230 16.79 -12.55 -2.27
C GLY A 230 18.12 -12.49 -1.51
N ASP A 231 19.22 -13.07 -2.02
CA ASP A 231 20.51 -13.07 -1.35
C ASP A 231 21.16 -11.68 -1.35
N PHE A 232 21.38 -11.11 -0.18
CA PHE A 232 22.09 -9.84 -0.01
C PHE A 232 23.54 -9.86 -0.53
N ALA A 233 24.21 -11.01 -0.53
CA ALA A 233 25.54 -11.12 -1.11
C ALA A 233 25.46 -10.97 -2.65
N ALA A 234 24.43 -11.56 -3.28
CA ALA A 234 24.16 -11.37 -4.70
C ALA A 234 23.84 -9.91 -5.03
N LEU A 235 23.05 -9.25 -4.20
CA LEU A 235 22.77 -7.81 -4.34
C LEU A 235 24.08 -6.99 -4.27
N SER A 236 24.95 -7.23 -3.27
CA SER A 236 26.21 -6.51 -3.12
C SER A 236 27.12 -6.67 -4.35
N GLU A 237 27.23 -7.88 -4.89
CA GLU A 237 28.01 -8.12 -6.12
C GLU A 237 27.36 -7.44 -7.34
N ARG A 238 26.02 -7.43 -7.41
CA ARG A 238 25.29 -6.74 -8.49
C ARG A 238 25.51 -5.23 -8.47
N VAL A 239 25.48 -4.62 -7.28
CA VAL A 239 25.79 -3.19 -7.10
C VAL A 239 27.18 -2.87 -7.61
N LYS A 240 28.20 -3.67 -7.22
CA LYS A 240 29.59 -3.48 -7.69
C LYS A 240 29.73 -3.62 -9.21
N GLU A 241 29.02 -4.59 -9.79
CA GLU A 241 28.99 -4.77 -11.25
C GLU A 241 28.45 -3.54 -11.96
N ILE A 242 27.30 -3.02 -11.50
CA ILE A 242 26.64 -1.84 -12.08
C ILE A 242 27.53 -0.61 -11.90
N ASN A 243 28.10 -0.38 -10.71
CA ASN A 243 29.01 0.73 -10.44
C ASN A 243 30.27 0.64 -11.30
N GLY A 244 30.82 -0.56 -11.51
CA GLY A 244 31.96 -0.77 -12.39
C GLY A 244 31.67 -0.49 -13.86
N LEU A 245 30.44 -0.77 -14.31
CA LEU A 245 30.00 -0.55 -15.68
C LEU A 245 29.64 0.93 -15.94
N GLU A 246 28.81 1.51 -15.07
CA GLU A 246 28.19 2.82 -15.29
C GLU A 246 29.02 3.97 -14.71
N GLN A 247 29.83 3.72 -13.68
CA GLN A 247 30.62 4.73 -12.97
C GLN A 247 29.76 5.95 -12.56
N PRO A 248 28.65 5.74 -11.82
CA PRO A 248 27.80 6.82 -11.36
C PRO A 248 28.55 7.69 -10.33
N ASP A 249 28.09 8.93 -10.15
CA ASP A 249 28.56 9.82 -9.09
C ASP A 249 27.91 9.44 -7.74
N VAL A 250 26.68 8.92 -7.77
CA VAL A 250 25.88 8.51 -6.61
C VAL A 250 25.20 7.18 -6.90
N THR A 251 25.18 6.28 -5.92
CA THR A 251 24.45 5.00 -6.00
C THR A 251 23.40 4.90 -4.92
N ILE A 252 22.14 4.71 -5.34
CA ILE A 252 20.99 4.48 -4.45
C ILE A 252 20.44 3.07 -4.71
N VAL A 253 20.26 2.29 -3.66
CA VAL A 253 19.50 1.03 -3.72
C VAL A 253 18.07 1.28 -3.30
N MET A 254 17.13 1.04 -4.21
CA MET A 254 15.70 1.15 -4.00
C MET A 254 15.16 -0.25 -3.69
N ALA A 255 14.85 -0.51 -2.42
CA ALA A 255 14.49 -1.85 -1.97
C ALA A 255 13.04 -1.88 -1.46
N HIS A 256 12.21 -2.76 -2.03
CA HIS A 256 10.91 -3.04 -1.42
C HIS A 256 11.07 -3.96 -0.22
N ALA A 257 11.78 -3.49 0.81
CA ALA A 257 12.18 -4.22 2.01
C ALA A 257 12.48 -3.26 3.14
N MET A 258 12.66 -3.77 4.36
CA MET A 258 13.15 -3.01 5.50
C MET A 258 14.55 -2.42 5.18
N PRO A 259 14.70 -1.11 4.98
CA PRO A 259 15.93 -0.53 4.43
C PRO A 259 17.13 -0.68 5.35
N VAL A 260 16.93 -0.76 6.67
CA VAL A 260 18.02 -0.97 7.62
C VAL A 260 18.70 -2.35 7.44
N ASP A 261 17.95 -3.39 7.03
CA ASP A 261 18.51 -4.72 6.83
C ASP A 261 19.28 -4.78 5.51
N VAL A 262 18.77 -4.15 4.47
CA VAL A 262 19.47 -3.98 3.18
C VAL A 262 20.74 -3.16 3.39
N ALA A 263 20.65 -2.01 4.04
CA ALA A 263 21.78 -1.12 4.30
C ALA A 263 22.88 -1.78 5.14
N LYS A 264 22.53 -2.64 6.12
CA LYS A 264 23.53 -3.43 6.89
C LYS A 264 24.37 -4.37 6.03
N ALA A 265 23.79 -4.88 4.95
CA ALA A 265 24.44 -5.84 4.06
C ALA A 265 25.32 -5.19 2.98
N LEU A 266 25.21 -3.89 2.81
CA LEU A 266 25.92 -3.12 1.78
C LEU A 266 27.09 -2.32 2.37
N SER A 267 28.06 -1.98 1.50
CA SER A 267 29.22 -1.16 1.86
C SER A 267 28.99 0.32 1.54
N PRO A 268 29.36 1.25 2.43
CA PRO A 268 29.32 2.68 2.12
C PRO A 268 30.37 3.12 1.06
N GLU A 269 31.23 2.21 0.62
CA GLU A 269 32.12 2.44 -0.53
C GLU A 269 31.38 2.21 -1.86
N ASP A 270 30.26 1.46 -1.84
CA ASP A 270 29.52 1.05 -3.03
C ASP A 270 28.12 1.68 -3.11
N VAL A 271 27.54 2.12 -1.97
CA VAL A 271 26.16 2.64 -1.87
C VAL A 271 26.11 3.86 -0.96
N ASP A 272 25.52 4.95 -1.46
CA ASP A 272 25.37 6.21 -0.74
C ASP A 272 24.06 6.28 0.07
N LEU A 273 22.96 5.67 -0.42
CA LEU A 273 21.65 5.69 0.22
C LEU A 273 20.86 4.41 -0.09
N VAL A 274 20.06 3.95 0.86
CA VAL A 274 19.03 2.92 0.64
C VAL A 274 17.65 3.53 0.90
N THR A 275 16.71 3.37 -0.04
CA THR A 275 15.29 3.63 0.19
C THR A 275 14.56 2.33 0.44
N GLY A 276 13.44 2.36 1.21
CA GLY A 276 12.76 1.15 1.68
C GLY A 276 11.28 1.05 1.31
N GLY A 277 10.62 -0.02 1.76
CA GLY A 277 9.19 -0.28 1.58
C GLY A 277 8.72 -1.52 2.33
N HIS A 278 7.49 -1.99 2.02
CA HIS A 278 6.90 -3.25 2.47
C HIS A 278 6.46 -3.31 3.94
N LYS A 279 7.16 -2.69 4.86
CA LYS A 279 6.88 -2.82 6.31
C LYS A 279 6.00 -1.71 6.88
N HIS A 280 5.56 -0.78 6.04
CA HIS A 280 4.63 0.29 6.42
C HIS A 280 5.13 1.14 7.61
N ASP A 281 6.44 1.29 7.76
CA ASP A 281 7.08 2.03 8.84
C ASP A 281 7.79 3.27 8.30
N GLY A 282 7.50 4.45 8.85
CA GLY A 282 8.24 5.68 8.55
C GLY A 282 9.55 5.71 9.33
N ILE A 283 10.66 5.31 8.72
CA ILE A 283 11.96 5.19 9.40
C ILE A 283 13.10 5.81 8.60
N TYR A 284 14.13 6.22 9.31
CA TYR A 284 15.38 6.75 8.73
C TYR A 284 16.54 6.58 9.69
N GLY A 285 17.75 6.63 9.16
CA GLY A 285 18.97 6.54 9.98
C GLY A 285 20.21 6.17 9.20
N THR A 286 21.19 5.64 9.92
CA THR A 286 22.41 5.08 9.35
C THR A 286 22.61 3.67 9.92
N ALA A 287 22.77 2.70 9.04
CA ALA A 287 22.97 1.31 9.43
C ALA A 287 24.35 1.08 10.07
N ALA A 288 24.53 -0.09 10.71
CA ALA A 288 25.82 -0.45 11.33
C ALA A 288 26.98 -0.54 10.32
N SER A 289 26.69 -0.74 9.04
CA SER A 289 27.66 -0.68 7.93
C SER A 289 28.18 0.73 7.65
N GLY A 290 27.43 1.77 8.05
CA GLY A 290 27.68 3.17 7.71
C GLY A 290 26.81 3.69 6.56
N VAL A 291 26.00 2.84 5.91
CA VAL A 291 25.10 3.25 4.82
C VAL A 291 23.85 3.92 5.39
N PRO A 292 23.51 5.16 4.96
CA PRO A 292 22.25 5.83 5.32
C PRO A 292 21.06 5.15 4.69
N TYR A 293 19.87 5.29 5.33
CA TYR A 293 18.61 4.80 4.80
C TYR A 293 17.43 5.69 5.16
N ILE A 294 16.41 5.67 4.31
CA ILE A 294 15.11 6.31 4.52
C ILE A 294 14.00 5.36 4.07
N GLN A 295 12.81 5.48 4.66
CA GLN A 295 11.58 4.83 4.22
C GLN A 295 10.39 5.66 4.64
N ALA A 296 9.47 5.93 3.72
CA ALA A 296 8.16 6.48 4.02
C ALA A 296 7.26 5.45 4.70
N ASN A 297 6.22 5.95 5.37
CA ASN A 297 5.11 5.12 5.83
C ASN A 297 4.16 4.84 4.64
N CYS A 298 3.23 3.91 4.82
CA CYS A 298 2.24 3.52 3.82
C CYS A 298 1.11 4.55 3.63
N TYR A 299 0.27 4.31 2.62
CA TYR A 299 -1.03 4.97 2.40
C TYR A 299 -0.91 6.49 2.22
N ALA A 300 0.19 6.94 1.65
CA ALA A 300 0.50 8.36 1.52
C ALA A 300 0.33 9.13 2.86
N GLN A 301 0.63 8.50 4.00
CA GLN A 301 0.54 9.13 5.33
C GLN A 301 1.71 10.06 5.64
N GLY A 302 2.71 10.06 4.78
CA GLY A 302 3.91 10.88 4.88
C GLY A 302 4.86 10.61 3.73
N TYR A 303 6.02 11.20 3.80
CA TYR A 303 7.11 10.99 2.86
C TYR A 303 8.44 10.91 3.61
N ALA A 304 9.39 10.16 3.06
CA ALA A 304 10.77 10.23 3.52
C ALA A 304 11.58 11.17 2.64
N SER A 305 12.65 11.73 3.18
CA SER A 305 13.52 12.63 2.43
C SER A 305 14.93 12.67 2.97
N ALA A 306 15.87 13.02 2.09
CA ALA A 306 17.27 13.28 2.42
C ALA A 306 17.84 14.30 1.43
N THR A 307 19.01 14.86 1.71
CA THR A 307 19.73 15.72 0.78
C THR A 307 21.05 15.07 0.39
N ILE A 308 21.25 14.81 -0.89
CA ILE A 308 22.54 14.43 -1.45
C ILE A 308 23.36 15.69 -1.63
N VAL A 309 24.53 15.72 -1.03
CA VAL A 309 25.47 16.86 -1.15
C VAL A 309 26.76 16.37 -1.77
N ILE A 310 27.11 16.95 -2.92
CA ILE A 310 28.33 16.62 -3.65
C ILE A 310 29.31 17.78 -3.48
N GLY A 311 30.44 17.48 -2.84
CA GLY A 311 31.57 18.39 -2.70
C GLY A 311 32.31 18.58 -4.02
N GLN A 312 33.12 19.63 -4.11
CA GLN A 312 33.93 19.91 -5.30
C GLN A 312 35.01 18.87 -5.57
N ASP A 313 35.40 18.14 -4.53
CA ASP A 313 36.37 17.03 -4.61
C ASP A 313 35.68 15.71 -5.02
N GLY A 314 34.38 15.75 -5.32
CA GLY A 314 33.56 14.59 -5.65
C GLY A 314 33.11 13.77 -4.44
N THR A 315 33.31 14.26 -3.21
CA THR A 315 32.82 13.56 -2.02
C THR A 315 31.28 13.67 -1.95
N VAL A 316 30.63 12.53 -1.72
CA VAL A 316 29.19 12.44 -1.53
C VAL A 316 28.86 12.35 -0.05
N ARG A 317 27.87 13.08 0.39
CA ARG A 317 27.30 13.03 1.75
C ARG A 317 25.78 13.00 1.67
N ILE A 318 25.17 12.22 2.54
CA ILE A 318 23.71 12.25 2.75
C ILE A 318 23.44 13.04 4.01
N GLU A 319 22.71 14.14 3.85
CA GLU A 319 22.35 15.05 4.95
C GLU A 319 20.84 14.99 5.19
N GLU A 320 20.43 15.23 6.44
CA GLU A 320 19.04 15.38 6.87
C GLU A 320 18.12 14.22 6.44
N PRO A 321 18.53 12.94 6.64
CA PRO A 321 17.59 11.85 6.43
C PRO A 321 16.45 11.98 7.43
N MET A 322 15.20 11.95 6.96
CA MET A 322 14.02 12.11 7.81
C MET A 322 12.78 11.45 7.20
N TYR A 323 11.85 11.11 8.04
CA TYR A 323 10.46 10.82 7.69
C TYR A 323 9.57 11.96 8.20
N THR A 324 8.65 12.44 7.38
CA THR A 324 7.71 13.52 7.71
C THR A 324 6.28 13.01 7.59
N PRO A 325 5.55 12.79 8.69
CA PRO A 325 4.14 12.46 8.66
C PRO A 325 3.31 13.68 8.26
N ILE A 326 2.35 13.51 7.34
CA ILE A 326 1.42 14.57 6.95
C ILE A 326 0.10 14.49 7.71
N THR A 327 -0.21 13.35 8.30
CA THR A 327 -1.48 13.10 9.00
C THR A 327 -1.63 13.84 10.33
N GLU A 328 -0.58 14.50 10.81
CA GLU A 328 -0.64 15.40 11.96
C GLU A 328 -1.40 16.71 11.65
N ASN A 329 -1.39 17.14 10.38
CA ASN A 329 -2.13 18.31 9.90
C ASN A 329 -3.32 17.90 9.02
N LYS A 330 -4.27 17.17 9.60
CA LYS A 330 -5.40 16.59 8.85
C LYS A 330 -6.25 17.63 8.12
N ASP A 331 -6.40 18.81 8.70
CA ASP A 331 -7.23 19.89 8.12
C ASP A 331 -6.66 20.39 6.79
N ALA A 332 -5.35 20.28 6.57
CA ALA A 332 -4.69 20.66 5.32
C ALA A 332 -4.92 19.69 4.16
N LEU A 333 -5.46 18.47 4.44
CA LEU A 333 -5.65 17.42 3.45
C LEU A 333 -7.00 17.47 2.74
N PHE A 334 -7.89 18.38 3.15
CA PHE A 334 -9.23 18.52 2.54
C PHE A 334 -9.22 19.53 1.41
N ASP A 335 -9.95 19.24 0.33
CA ASP A 335 -10.17 20.18 -0.77
C ASP A 335 -11.14 21.29 -0.32
N THR A 336 -10.54 22.36 0.18
CA THR A 336 -11.25 23.57 0.63
C THR A 336 -10.56 24.82 0.07
N PRO A 337 -11.28 25.94 -0.08
CA PRO A 337 -10.66 27.19 -0.54
C PRO A 337 -9.48 27.65 0.31
N GLU A 338 -9.46 27.31 1.60
CA GLU A 338 -8.39 27.65 2.52
C GLU A 338 -7.11 26.85 2.26
N ASN A 339 -7.24 25.66 1.66
CA ASN A 339 -6.15 24.73 1.39
C ASN A 339 -5.70 24.72 -0.08
N ALA A 340 -6.25 25.59 -0.93
CA ALA A 340 -5.95 25.61 -2.36
C ALA A 340 -4.44 25.73 -2.68
N ASP A 341 -3.68 26.44 -1.84
CA ASP A 341 -2.23 26.56 -2.01
C ASP A 341 -1.43 25.39 -1.40
N LEU A 342 -2.11 24.41 -0.76
CA LEU A 342 -1.50 23.26 -0.09
C LEU A 342 -1.66 21.94 -0.86
N LEU A 343 -2.53 21.92 -1.86
CA LEU A 343 -2.82 20.76 -2.68
C LEU A 343 -2.44 21.03 -4.13
N ASP A 344 -1.72 20.13 -4.77
CA ASP A 344 -1.40 20.26 -6.19
C ASP A 344 -2.66 20.14 -7.04
N ASP A 345 -2.94 21.16 -7.85
CA ASP A 345 -4.13 21.27 -8.68
C ASP A 345 -4.27 20.12 -9.69
N THR A 346 -3.15 19.62 -10.21
CA THR A 346 -3.15 18.54 -11.22
C THR A 346 -3.52 17.22 -10.59
N ILE A 347 -2.91 16.87 -9.46
CA ILE A 347 -3.21 15.63 -8.73
C ILE A 347 -4.62 15.68 -8.14
N LEU A 348 -5.06 16.84 -7.68
CA LEU A 348 -6.44 17.05 -7.23
C LEU A 348 -7.44 16.81 -8.37
N ALA A 349 -7.18 17.35 -9.56
CA ALA A 349 -8.04 17.13 -10.73
C ALA A 349 -8.08 15.66 -11.17
N ILE A 350 -6.94 14.94 -11.12
CA ILE A 350 -6.87 13.50 -11.39
C ILE A 350 -7.71 12.73 -10.35
N SER A 351 -7.59 13.10 -9.07
CA SER A 351 -8.33 12.48 -7.98
C SER A 351 -9.86 12.62 -8.17
N HIS A 352 -10.31 13.83 -8.50
CA HIS A 352 -11.73 14.07 -8.79
C HIS A 352 -12.22 13.32 -10.03
N ALA A 353 -11.42 13.28 -11.10
CA ALA A 353 -11.78 12.55 -12.31
C ALA A 353 -11.89 11.03 -12.03
N ALA A 354 -10.97 10.47 -11.27
CA ALA A 354 -10.97 9.07 -10.87
C ALA A 354 -12.20 8.73 -10.01
N TRP A 355 -12.57 9.62 -9.08
CA TRP A 355 -13.77 9.43 -8.26
C TRP A 355 -15.04 9.47 -9.12
N VAL A 356 -15.17 10.41 -10.02
CA VAL A 356 -16.33 10.50 -10.95
C VAL A 356 -16.48 9.22 -11.76
N GLU A 357 -15.37 8.59 -12.17
CA GLU A 357 -15.39 7.35 -12.95
C GLU A 357 -16.00 6.18 -12.17
N ILE A 358 -15.74 6.09 -10.87
CA ILE A 358 -16.15 4.96 -10.03
C ILE A 358 -17.37 5.28 -9.13
N SER A 359 -17.78 6.54 -9.00
CA SER A 359 -18.76 7.00 -8.00
C SER A 359 -20.14 6.34 -8.14
N ASP A 360 -20.58 6.06 -9.36
CA ASP A 360 -21.85 5.36 -9.62
C ASP A 360 -21.80 3.93 -9.04
N GLU A 361 -20.69 3.20 -9.23
CA GLU A 361 -20.50 1.86 -8.67
C GLU A 361 -20.36 1.91 -7.15
N MET A 362 -19.56 2.83 -6.63
CA MET A 362 -19.38 3.00 -5.18
C MET A 362 -20.67 3.37 -4.46
N SER A 363 -21.56 4.09 -5.12
CA SER A 363 -22.86 4.53 -4.60
C SER A 363 -23.98 3.48 -4.76
N GLU A 364 -23.73 2.36 -5.44
CA GLU A 364 -24.72 1.31 -5.61
C GLU A 364 -25.21 0.80 -4.25
N VAL A 365 -26.53 0.83 -4.04
CA VAL A 365 -27.15 0.35 -2.80
C VAL A 365 -27.27 -1.17 -2.83
N LEU A 366 -26.59 -1.84 -1.90
CA LEU A 366 -26.69 -3.29 -1.72
C LEU A 366 -27.90 -3.71 -0.89
N GLY A 367 -28.24 -2.91 0.14
CA GLY A 367 -29.35 -3.19 1.04
C GLY A 367 -29.34 -2.26 2.24
N TYR A 368 -29.94 -2.70 3.36
CA TYR A 368 -29.90 -1.95 4.62
C TYR A 368 -29.69 -2.88 5.82
N ILE A 369 -29.08 -2.33 6.88
CA ILE A 369 -28.91 -2.95 8.20
C ILE A 369 -29.70 -2.18 9.25
N ASP A 370 -30.17 -2.87 10.29
CA ASP A 370 -30.78 -2.30 11.50
C ASP A 370 -29.94 -2.54 12.77
N THR A 371 -28.82 -3.23 12.61
CA THR A 371 -27.83 -3.51 13.64
C THR A 371 -26.47 -3.02 13.17
N PRO A 372 -25.71 -2.22 13.97
CA PRO A 372 -24.42 -1.70 13.54
C PRO A 372 -23.39 -2.81 13.34
N ILE A 373 -22.54 -2.63 12.32
CA ILE A 373 -21.34 -3.45 12.09
C ILE A 373 -20.16 -2.69 12.66
N GLU A 374 -19.59 -3.17 13.77
CA GLU A 374 -18.54 -2.48 14.50
C GLU A 374 -17.35 -3.41 14.76
N LYS A 375 -16.15 -2.88 14.57
CA LYS A 375 -14.87 -3.55 14.88
C LYS A 375 -14.39 -3.39 16.32
N LYS A 376 -15.16 -2.67 17.14
CA LYS A 376 -14.91 -2.44 18.57
C LYS A 376 -16.23 -2.56 19.32
N GLY A 377 -16.14 -2.96 20.59
CA GLY A 377 -17.33 -3.25 21.38
C GLY A 377 -17.73 -4.72 21.20
N TYR A 378 -17.51 -5.50 22.25
CA TYR A 378 -17.76 -6.94 22.17
C TYR A 378 -19.25 -7.25 22.25
N VAL A 379 -19.68 -8.20 21.43
CA VAL A 379 -21.04 -8.81 21.47
C VAL A 379 -21.05 -10.06 22.35
N GLY A 380 -19.87 -10.59 22.67
CA GLY A 380 -19.58 -11.68 23.60
C GLY A 380 -18.33 -11.34 24.41
N ASP A 381 -17.53 -12.34 24.76
CA ASP A 381 -16.29 -12.13 25.53
C ASP A 381 -15.22 -11.39 24.68
N ARG A 382 -15.15 -11.69 23.39
CA ARG A 382 -14.10 -11.14 22.49
C ARG A 382 -14.60 -10.78 21.09
N GLU A 383 -15.73 -11.33 20.68
CA GLU A 383 -16.26 -11.14 19.35
C GLU A 383 -16.87 -9.74 19.18
N THR A 384 -16.70 -9.17 18.00
CA THR A 384 -17.33 -7.92 17.59
C THR A 384 -18.46 -8.20 16.59
N SER A 385 -19.43 -7.30 16.46
CA SER A 385 -20.47 -7.45 15.44
C SER A 385 -19.87 -7.46 14.02
N GLY A 386 -18.83 -6.67 13.79
CA GLY A 386 -18.09 -6.65 12.53
C GLY A 386 -17.36 -7.96 12.23
N GLY A 387 -16.71 -8.53 13.25
CA GLY A 387 -16.00 -9.80 13.12
C GLY A 387 -16.96 -10.98 12.86
N ASN A 388 -18.06 -11.06 13.62
CA ASN A 388 -19.09 -12.07 13.42
C ASN A 388 -19.75 -11.96 12.05
N TRP A 389 -20.04 -10.74 11.59
CA TRP A 389 -20.62 -10.49 10.29
C TRP A 389 -19.68 -10.93 9.17
N PHE A 390 -18.39 -10.53 9.24
CA PHE A 390 -17.40 -10.85 8.23
C PHE A 390 -17.11 -12.36 8.15
N SER A 391 -16.79 -13.00 9.28
CA SER A 391 -16.56 -14.45 9.33
C SER A 391 -17.81 -15.27 8.96
N GLY A 392 -19.01 -14.74 9.25
CA GLY A 392 -20.27 -15.31 8.81
C GLY A 392 -20.47 -15.28 7.29
N LEU A 393 -20.01 -14.22 6.62
CA LEU A 393 -20.00 -14.13 5.15
C LEU A 393 -19.01 -15.12 4.53
N MET A 394 -17.81 -15.27 5.12
CA MET A 394 -16.83 -16.27 4.70
C MET A 394 -17.41 -17.68 4.78
N LEU A 395 -18.05 -18.01 5.90
CA LEU A 395 -18.69 -19.32 6.10
C LEU A 395 -19.79 -19.57 5.05
N ARG A 396 -20.61 -18.56 4.75
CA ARG A 396 -21.67 -18.66 3.74
C ARG A 396 -21.12 -18.83 2.32
N ALA A 397 -20.08 -18.09 1.96
CA ALA A 397 -19.45 -18.17 0.64
C ALA A 397 -18.87 -19.55 0.36
N THR A 398 -18.33 -20.20 1.40
CA THR A 398 -17.61 -21.48 1.29
C THR A 398 -18.43 -22.70 1.75
N ALA A 399 -19.71 -22.49 2.04
CA ALA A 399 -20.60 -23.58 2.53
C ALA A 399 -20.71 -24.75 1.56
N SER A 400 -20.70 -24.51 0.23
CA SER A 400 -20.74 -25.55 -0.79
C SER A 400 -19.51 -26.46 -0.77
N ASP A 401 -18.40 -26.00 -0.24
CA ASP A 401 -17.15 -26.74 -0.10
C ASP A 401 -17.10 -27.55 1.21
N GLY A 402 -18.17 -27.50 2.00
CA GLY A 402 -18.29 -28.24 3.26
C GLY A 402 -17.54 -27.59 4.41
N VAL A 403 -17.29 -26.27 4.35
CA VAL A 403 -16.67 -25.50 5.43
C VAL A 403 -17.60 -25.43 6.63
N VAL A 404 -17.09 -25.75 7.82
CA VAL A 404 -17.83 -25.80 9.08
C VAL A 404 -17.53 -24.63 10.00
N ALA A 405 -16.39 -23.97 9.83
CA ALA A 405 -15.99 -22.77 10.59
C ALA A 405 -15.17 -21.81 9.72
N ALA A 406 -15.24 -20.55 10.05
CA ALA A 406 -14.46 -19.50 9.40
C ALA A 406 -13.77 -18.63 10.47
N PHE A 407 -12.52 -18.23 10.19
CA PHE A 407 -11.69 -17.40 11.08
C PHE A 407 -11.22 -16.15 10.34
N TYR A 408 -11.34 -15.01 10.99
CA TYR A 408 -10.89 -13.73 10.46
C TYR A 408 -10.24 -12.88 11.56
N ASN A 409 -9.35 -11.98 11.22
CA ASN A 409 -8.68 -11.12 12.20
C ASN A 409 -9.44 -9.79 12.37
N THR A 410 -9.56 -9.31 13.61
CA THR A 410 -10.18 -7.99 13.91
C THR A 410 -9.55 -6.86 13.08
N GLY A 411 -8.23 -6.91 12.85
CA GLY A 411 -7.49 -5.93 12.05
C GLY A 411 -7.93 -5.87 10.58
N GLY A 412 -8.50 -6.94 10.04
CA GLY A 412 -8.99 -7.02 8.66
C GLY A 412 -10.30 -6.25 8.44
N VAL A 413 -11.10 -6.02 9.49
CA VAL A 413 -12.31 -5.18 9.44
C VAL A 413 -11.88 -3.72 9.64
N ARG A 414 -11.80 -2.92 8.57
CA ARG A 414 -11.16 -1.60 8.61
C ARG A 414 -12.09 -0.45 8.99
N SER A 415 -13.38 -0.55 8.71
CA SER A 415 -14.37 0.49 8.98
C SER A 415 -15.57 -0.04 9.77
N ASN A 416 -16.30 0.87 10.44
CA ASN A 416 -17.59 0.59 11.06
C ASN A 416 -18.73 1.05 10.14
N LEU A 417 -19.85 0.34 10.16
CA LEU A 417 -21.13 0.83 9.64
C LEU A 417 -22.06 1.14 10.81
N THR A 418 -21.99 2.37 11.28
CA THR A 418 -22.84 2.85 12.37
C THR A 418 -24.20 3.31 11.84
N ILE A 419 -25.27 3.09 12.59
CA ILE A 419 -26.59 3.62 12.24
C ILE A 419 -26.65 5.08 12.73
N PRO A 420 -27.03 6.04 11.86
CA PRO A 420 -27.14 7.44 12.27
C PRO A 420 -28.10 7.64 13.44
N GLU A 421 -27.81 8.57 14.33
CA GLU A 421 -28.62 8.84 15.51
C GLU A 421 -30.05 9.23 15.12
N GLY A 422 -31.04 8.50 15.64
CA GLY A 422 -32.45 8.71 15.37
C GLY A 422 -33.00 7.98 14.14
N GLU A 423 -32.15 7.34 13.34
CA GLU A 423 -32.57 6.51 12.22
C GLU A 423 -32.77 5.05 12.66
N PRO A 424 -33.80 4.33 12.11
CA PRO A 424 -34.03 2.94 12.45
C PRO A 424 -33.09 1.97 11.72
N GLN A 425 -32.41 2.44 10.67
CA GLN A 425 -31.60 1.62 9.78
C GLN A 425 -30.57 2.46 9.05
N ARG A 426 -29.55 1.79 8.47
CA ARG A 426 -28.56 2.38 7.57
C ARG A 426 -28.56 1.65 6.24
N ILE A 427 -28.48 2.41 5.14
CA ILE A 427 -28.20 1.89 3.80
C ILE A 427 -26.73 1.42 3.76
N VAL A 428 -26.50 0.29 3.09
CA VAL A 428 -25.18 -0.27 2.81
C VAL A 428 -24.91 -0.17 1.32
N THR A 429 -23.78 0.40 0.96
CA THR A 429 -23.35 0.60 -0.43
C THR A 429 -22.14 -0.27 -0.77
N VAL A 430 -21.80 -0.36 -2.06
CA VAL A 430 -20.54 -0.97 -2.53
C VAL A 430 -19.35 -0.27 -1.88
N GLY A 431 -19.37 1.05 -1.79
CA GLY A 431 -18.31 1.83 -1.14
C GLY A 431 -18.10 1.48 0.33
N ASP A 432 -19.17 1.19 1.06
CA ASP A 432 -19.06 0.72 2.44
C ASP A 432 -18.28 -0.61 2.54
N ILE A 433 -18.46 -1.50 1.56
CA ILE A 433 -17.75 -2.80 1.56
C ILE A 433 -16.26 -2.61 1.30
N TYR A 434 -15.89 -1.77 0.34
CA TYR A 434 -14.48 -1.43 0.13
C TYR A 434 -13.85 -0.72 1.34
N ALA A 435 -14.61 0.09 2.07
CA ALA A 435 -14.13 0.70 3.31
C ALA A 435 -13.96 -0.32 4.46
N ILE A 436 -14.74 -1.40 4.49
CA ILE A 436 -14.63 -2.49 5.47
C ILE A 436 -13.50 -3.46 5.09
N ALA A 437 -13.43 -3.87 3.83
CA ALA A 437 -12.52 -4.89 3.30
C ALA A 437 -11.68 -4.33 2.13
N PRO A 438 -10.72 -3.43 2.39
CA PRO A 438 -9.95 -2.78 1.32
C PRO A 438 -8.81 -3.63 0.75
N PHE A 439 -8.45 -4.76 1.37
CA PHE A 439 -7.20 -5.46 1.11
C PHE A 439 -7.26 -6.45 -0.06
N ASN A 440 -8.44 -6.78 -0.59
CA ASN A 440 -8.62 -7.82 -1.61
C ASN A 440 -8.02 -9.18 -1.17
N ASN A 441 -8.25 -9.56 0.10
CA ASN A 441 -7.79 -10.86 0.58
C ASN A 441 -8.54 -12.00 -0.11
N PHE A 442 -7.86 -13.14 -0.28
CA PHE A 442 -8.48 -14.38 -0.73
C PHE A 442 -8.97 -15.20 0.45
N TRP A 443 -10.11 -15.87 0.30
CA TRP A 443 -10.64 -16.79 1.29
C TRP A 443 -10.23 -18.22 0.97
N LEU A 444 -9.28 -18.75 1.75
CA LEU A 444 -8.68 -20.06 1.56
C LEU A 444 -9.33 -21.08 2.49
N ILE A 445 -9.48 -22.31 2.01
CA ILE A 445 -10.04 -23.44 2.76
C ILE A 445 -8.93 -24.42 3.11
N TYR A 446 -8.85 -24.77 4.38
CA TYR A 446 -7.91 -25.75 4.92
C TYR A 446 -8.63 -26.86 5.66
N GLU A 447 -7.95 -27.98 5.87
CA GLU A 447 -8.42 -29.07 6.72
C GLU A 447 -7.63 -29.06 8.04
N LEU A 448 -8.34 -28.88 9.16
CA LEU A 448 -7.80 -28.95 10.51
C LEU A 448 -8.39 -30.17 11.24
N ASN A 449 -7.62 -30.79 12.13
CA ASN A 449 -8.15 -31.75 13.09
C ASN A 449 -8.69 -31.06 14.35
N GLY A 450 -9.21 -31.83 15.32
CA GLY A 450 -9.80 -31.27 16.54
C GLY A 450 -8.79 -30.52 17.41
N GLU A 451 -7.56 -31.03 17.51
CA GLU A 451 -6.47 -30.41 18.26
C GLU A 451 -6.03 -29.09 17.58
N GLU A 452 -5.87 -29.09 16.25
CA GLU A 452 -5.52 -27.89 15.48
C GLU A 452 -6.62 -26.83 15.52
N LEU A 453 -7.89 -27.24 15.54
CA LEU A 453 -9.02 -26.33 15.66
C LEU A 453 -9.04 -25.63 17.04
N ALA A 454 -8.78 -26.39 18.12
CA ALA A 454 -8.63 -25.82 19.45
C ALA A 454 -7.43 -24.86 19.52
N GLN A 455 -6.30 -25.24 18.91
CA GLN A 455 -5.11 -24.39 18.84
C GLN A 455 -5.36 -23.11 18.05
N GLN A 456 -6.14 -23.14 16.97
CA GLN A 456 -6.52 -21.95 16.21
C GLN A 456 -7.29 -20.95 17.08
N ILE A 457 -8.21 -21.42 17.91
CA ILE A 457 -8.95 -20.56 18.85
C ILE A 457 -7.98 -19.97 19.88
N ILE A 458 -7.07 -20.77 20.45
CA ILE A 458 -6.06 -20.30 21.41
C ILE A 458 -5.16 -19.22 20.76
N ASN A 459 -4.71 -19.43 19.54
CA ASN A 459 -3.88 -18.46 18.82
C ASN A 459 -4.58 -17.09 18.70
N GLY A 460 -5.89 -17.05 18.44
CA GLY A 460 -6.67 -15.83 18.41
C GLY A 460 -6.71 -15.06 19.74
N PHE A 461 -6.50 -15.74 20.88
CA PHE A 461 -6.34 -15.08 22.18
C PHE A 461 -4.95 -14.45 22.34
N LEU A 462 -3.91 -15.12 21.83
CA LEU A 462 -2.53 -14.68 22.01
C LEU A 462 -2.19 -13.53 21.07
N GLU A 463 -2.67 -13.61 19.83
CA GLU A 463 -2.38 -12.66 18.75
C GLU A 463 -3.65 -12.38 17.93
N LYS A 464 -4.15 -11.15 17.97
CA LYS A 464 -5.39 -10.77 17.25
C LYS A 464 -5.33 -10.99 15.74
N ASN A 465 -4.12 -10.97 15.16
CA ASN A 465 -3.94 -11.22 13.73
C ASN A 465 -4.14 -12.68 13.33
N TYR A 466 -4.16 -13.63 14.26
CA TYR A 466 -4.32 -15.06 13.95
C TYR A 466 -5.78 -15.53 13.79
N GLY A 467 -6.72 -14.60 13.60
CA GLY A 467 -8.12 -14.96 13.38
C GLY A 467 -8.90 -15.08 14.69
N ASP A 468 -8.98 -13.97 15.42
CA ASP A 468 -9.68 -13.84 16.69
C ASP A 468 -11.20 -13.71 16.56
N GLN A 469 -11.71 -13.53 15.33
CA GLN A 469 -13.14 -13.45 15.00
C GLN A 469 -13.54 -14.71 14.25
N MET A 470 -14.69 -15.31 14.61
CA MET A 470 -15.06 -16.61 14.04
C MET A 470 -16.57 -16.81 13.89
N SER A 471 -16.93 -17.71 12.99
CA SER A 471 -18.30 -18.19 12.79
C SER A 471 -18.34 -19.67 12.49
N GLY A 472 -19.51 -20.30 12.66
CA GLY A 472 -19.70 -21.72 12.42
C GLY A 472 -19.50 -22.62 13.64
N LEU A 473 -19.08 -22.05 14.76
CA LEU A 473 -18.87 -22.79 16.02
C LEU A 473 -19.14 -21.90 17.24
N THR A 474 -19.26 -22.57 18.40
CA THR A 474 -19.16 -21.98 19.73
C THR A 474 -18.16 -22.78 20.56
N TYR A 475 -17.56 -22.13 21.57
CA TYR A 475 -16.57 -22.79 22.42
C TYR A 475 -16.67 -22.32 23.87
N GLU A 476 -16.31 -23.22 24.78
CA GLU A 476 -16.16 -22.93 26.22
C GLU A 476 -14.68 -22.99 26.57
N TYR A 477 -14.22 -22.07 27.41
CA TYR A 477 -12.82 -22.01 27.82
C TYR A 477 -12.65 -21.57 29.27
N ILE A 478 -11.47 -21.86 29.82
CA ILE A 478 -10.98 -21.37 31.10
C ILE A 478 -9.74 -20.52 30.82
N ASN A 479 -9.67 -19.35 31.42
CA ASN A 479 -8.46 -18.53 31.41
C ASN A 479 -7.74 -18.66 32.75
N HIS A 480 -6.59 -19.32 32.79
CA HIS A 480 -5.74 -19.47 33.98
C HIS A 480 -4.79 -18.28 34.18
N GLY A 481 -4.70 -17.39 33.19
CA GLY A 481 -3.90 -16.17 33.20
C GLY A 481 -4.71 -14.92 33.54
N THR A 482 -4.27 -13.79 32.99
CA THR A 482 -4.94 -12.48 33.09
C THR A 482 -5.50 -12.06 31.72
N GLU A 483 -6.20 -10.92 31.66
CA GLU A 483 -6.61 -10.35 30.35
C GLU A 483 -5.41 -9.92 29.50
N GLU A 484 -4.31 -9.47 30.13
CA GLU A 484 -3.10 -9.00 29.44
C GLU A 484 -2.19 -10.17 29.02
N GLU A 485 -2.12 -11.22 29.85
CA GLU A 485 -1.32 -12.44 29.61
C GLU A 485 -2.24 -13.68 29.74
N PRO A 486 -3.07 -13.97 28.72
CA PRO A 486 -4.01 -15.07 28.76
C PRO A 486 -3.31 -16.44 28.71
N ASP A 487 -3.77 -17.38 29.55
CA ASP A 487 -3.39 -18.78 29.55
C ASP A 487 -4.67 -19.61 29.35
N ILE A 488 -4.96 -19.97 28.13
CA ILE A 488 -6.26 -20.47 27.68
C ILE A 488 -6.28 -21.98 27.58
N GLU A 489 -7.26 -22.58 28.25
CA GLU A 489 -7.66 -23.98 28.11
C GLU A 489 -9.02 -24.05 27.41
N ILE A 490 -9.10 -24.66 26.23
CA ILE A 490 -10.37 -24.94 25.57
C ILE A 490 -10.99 -26.17 26.23
N VAL A 491 -12.25 -26.01 26.67
CA VAL A 491 -13.00 -27.08 27.35
C VAL A 491 -13.88 -27.85 26.36
N SER A 492 -14.56 -27.11 25.47
CA SER A 492 -15.42 -27.72 24.45
C SER A 492 -15.49 -26.85 23.20
N ILE A 493 -15.74 -27.48 22.05
CA ILE A 493 -16.08 -26.84 20.79
C ILE A 493 -17.32 -27.54 20.24
N THR A 494 -18.35 -26.73 19.88
CA THR A 494 -19.57 -27.23 19.27
C THR A 494 -19.80 -26.51 17.94
N LEU A 495 -19.89 -27.26 16.84
CA LEU A 495 -20.20 -26.72 15.51
C LEU A 495 -21.66 -26.27 15.44
N SER A 496 -22.00 -25.41 14.47
CA SER A 496 -23.35 -24.86 14.31
C SER A 496 -24.44 -25.91 14.03
N ASP A 497 -24.06 -27.10 13.55
CA ASP A 497 -24.98 -28.24 13.36
C ASP A 497 -25.20 -29.08 14.63
N GLY A 498 -24.56 -28.69 15.74
CA GLY A 498 -24.61 -29.40 17.03
C GLY A 498 -23.55 -30.51 17.19
N THR A 499 -22.64 -30.67 16.25
CA THR A 499 -21.54 -31.63 16.37
C THR A 499 -20.55 -31.16 17.43
N GLU A 500 -20.29 -32.00 18.44
CA GLU A 500 -19.22 -31.80 19.41
C GLU A 500 -17.87 -32.22 18.77
N VAL A 501 -16.89 -31.35 18.82
CA VAL A 501 -15.53 -31.60 18.35
C VAL A 501 -14.71 -32.23 19.47
N ASP A 502 -14.12 -33.40 19.22
CA ASP A 502 -13.11 -33.94 20.11
C ASP A 502 -11.80 -33.18 19.93
N ILE A 503 -11.51 -32.27 20.88
CA ILE A 503 -10.35 -31.37 20.87
C ILE A 503 -8.99 -32.07 21.00
N HIS A 504 -8.98 -33.40 21.23
CA HIS A 504 -7.79 -34.26 21.27
C HIS A 504 -7.69 -35.18 20.06
N ASP A 505 -8.68 -35.14 19.15
CA ASP A 505 -8.66 -35.97 17.94
C ASP A 505 -7.72 -35.39 16.88
N THR A 506 -6.77 -36.22 16.46
CA THR A 506 -5.80 -35.89 15.40
C THR A 506 -6.14 -36.48 14.03
N GLU A 507 -7.23 -37.25 13.94
CA GLU A 507 -7.60 -38.04 12.73
C GLU A 507 -8.73 -37.37 11.94
N THR A 508 -9.82 -36.97 12.61
CA THR A 508 -10.97 -36.35 11.95
C THR A 508 -10.58 -34.97 11.37
N ARG A 509 -11.04 -34.69 10.17
CA ARG A 509 -10.75 -33.42 9.47
C ARG A 509 -12.00 -32.55 9.35
N TYR A 510 -11.84 -31.30 9.67
CA TYR A 510 -12.83 -30.23 9.57
C TYR A 510 -12.35 -29.22 8.56
N ARG A 511 -13.17 -28.90 7.56
CA ARG A 511 -12.86 -27.82 6.62
C ARG A 511 -13.15 -26.50 7.26
N VAL A 512 -12.16 -25.62 7.24
CA VAL A 512 -12.24 -24.27 7.79
C VAL A 512 -11.81 -23.25 6.74
N CYS A 513 -12.39 -22.05 6.81
CA CYS A 513 -12.03 -20.94 5.94
C CYS A 513 -11.26 -19.89 6.74
N THR A 514 -10.22 -19.32 6.13
CA THR A 514 -9.50 -18.16 6.65
C THR A 514 -9.00 -17.29 5.49
N SER A 515 -8.50 -16.08 5.78
CA SER A 515 -7.88 -15.25 4.75
C SER A 515 -6.46 -15.74 4.42
N ASN A 516 -5.99 -15.48 3.19
CA ASN A 516 -4.60 -15.72 2.82
C ASN A 516 -3.64 -14.99 3.78
N TYR A 517 -3.97 -13.77 4.22
CA TYR A 517 -3.18 -13.06 5.23
C TYR A 517 -3.01 -13.86 6.52
N ASN A 518 -4.11 -14.36 7.12
CA ASN A 518 -4.02 -15.14 8.35
C ASN A 518 -3.27 -16.46 8.17
N ALA A 519 -3.42 -17.08 6.99
CA ALA A 519 -2.81 -18.37 6.69
C ALA A 519 -1.28 -18.30 6.59
N THR A 520 -0.73 -17.19 6.14
CA THR A 520 0.72 -16.98 5.93
C THR A 520 1.47 -16.49 7.16
N LEU A 521 0.78 -16.18 8.26
CA LEU A 521 1.44 -15.70 9.48
C LEU A 521 2.33 -16.79 10.10
N PRO A 522 3.58 -16.48 10.45
CA PRO A 522 4.48 -17.43 11.10
C PRO A 522 3.90 -17.97 12.42
N GLY A 523 3.89 -19.29 12.59
CA GLY A 523 3.28 -19.94 13.77
C GLY A 523 1.76 -20.12 13.69
N SER A 524 1.13 -19.76 12.58
CA SER A 524 -0.26 -20.10 12.28
C SER A 524 -0.45 -21.63 12.21
N VAL A 525 -1.63 -22.11 12.61
CA VAL A 525 -1.98 -23.55 12.41
C VAL A 525 -2.07 -23.94 10.94
N PHE A 526 -2.10 -22.98 10.05
CA PHE A 526 -2.14 -23.15 8.59
C PHE A 526 -0.75 -23.22 7.97
N GLU A 527 0.31 -22.84 8.69
CA GLU A 527 1.68 -22.83 8.18
C GLU A 527 2.10 -24.21 7.65
N GLY A 528 2.54 -24.23 6.40
CA GLY A 528 2.98 -25.47 5.72
C GLY A 528 1.85 -26.41 5.30
N LYS A 529 0.58 -25.98 5.39
CA LYS A 529 -0.57 -26.72 4.86
C LYS A 529 -0.94 -26.21 3.47
N GLU A 530 -1.37 -27.14 2.61
CA GLU A 530 -1.92 -26.77 1.31
C GLU A 530 -3.42 -26.45 1.45
N PRO A 531 -3.91 -25.35 0.86
CA PRO A 531 -5.34 -25.07 0.81
C PRO A 531 -6.06 -26.07 -0.12
N LEU A 532 -7.38 -26.18 0.02
CA LEU A 532 -8.22 -27.09 -0.78
C LEU A 532 -8.11 -26.82 -2.29
N TYR A 533 -7.90 -25.58 -2.67
CA TYR A 533 -7.64 -25.11 -4.04
C TYR A 533 -6.65 -23.94 -4.01
N PRO A 534 -5.95 -23.68 -5.13
CA PRO A 534 -5.00 -22.58 -5.23
C PRO A 534 -5.65 -21.21 -4.94
N GLU A 535 -4.88 -20.28 -4.44
CA GLU A 535 -5.33 -18.92 -4.16
C GLU A 535 -6.00 -18.24 -5.37
N ALA A 536 -5.47 -18.48 -6.58
CA ALA A 536 -6.07 -17.95 -7.82
C ALA A 536 -7.51 -18.40 -8.10
N GLU A 537 -7.93 -19.53 -7.52
CA GLU A 537 -9.29 -20.06 -7.62
C GLU A 537 -10.14 -19.67 -6.41
N ALA A 538 -9.55 -19.02 -5.39
CA ALA A 538 -10.20 -18.66 -4.16
C ALA A 538 -11.04 -17.39 -4.31
N PRO A 539 -12.16 -17.27 -3.55
CA PRO A 539 -12.96 -16.05 -3.56
C PRO A 539 -12.19 -14.84 -3.02
N LEU A 540 -12.25 -13.71 -3.74
CA LEU A 540 -11.83 -12.41 -3.22
C LEU A 540 -12.88 -11.86 -2.25
N ASP A 541 -12.44 -11.31 -1.11
CA ASP A 541 -13.32 -10.88 -0.02
C ASP A 541 -14.35 -9.82 -0.44
N ASN A 542 -13.96 -8.64 -0.87
CA ASN A 542 -14.88 -7.54 -1.18
C ASN A 542 -15.85 -7.89 -2.31
N ILE A 543 -15.39 -8.46 -3.42
CA ILE A 543 -16.24 -8.85 -4.56
C ILE A 543 -17.25 -9.92 -4.13
N THR A 544 -16.80 -10.91 -3.34
CA THR A 544 -17.65 -11.99 -2.83
C THR A 544 -18.68 -11.47 -1.84
N ILE A 545 -18.28 -10.56 -0.93
CA ILE A 545 -19.19 -9.90 0.00
C ILE A 545 -20.27 -9.15 -0.78
N ILE A 546 -19.89 -8.31 -1.74
CA ILE A 546 -20.85 -7.56 -2.57
C ILE A 546 -21.85 -8.50 -3.25
N ALA A 547 -21.38 -9.59 -3.84
CA ALA A 547 -22.25 -10.57 -4.48
C ALA A 547 -23.22 -11.25 -3.49
N LEU A 548 -22.72 -11.66 -2.31
CA LEU A 548 -23.55 -12.26 -1.26
C LEU A 548 -24.62 -11.30 -0.72
N LEU A 549 -24.25 -10.04 -0.50
CA LEU A 549 -25.19 -9.04 0.02
C LEU A 549 -26.28 -8.69 -1.00
N ARG A 550 -25.93 -8.61 -2.29
CA ARG A 550 -26.95 -8.46 -3.37
C ARG A 550 -27.95 -9.62 -3.36
N LEU A 551 -27.49 -10.86 -3.16
CA LEU A 551 -28.35 -12.03 -3.06
C LEU A 551 -29.22 -11.99 -1.80
N GLU A 552 -28.62 -11.70 -0.64
CA GLU A 552 -29.33 -11.63 0.64
C GLU A 552 -30.40 -10.56 0.63
N ALA A 553 -30.07 -9.34 0.21
CA ALA A 553 -31.02 -8.23 0.12
C ALA A 553 -32.19 -8.52 -0.85
N ARG A 554 -31.87 -9.15 -1.99
CA ARG A 554 -32.92 -9.60 -2.94
C ARG A 554 -33.92 -10.56 -2.31
N ASP A 555 -33.42 -11.51 -1.50
CA ASP A 555 -34.21 -12.58 -0.91
C ASP A 555 -34.92 -12.14 0.39
N ASN A 556 -34.47 -11.03 1.02
CA ASN A 556 -34.97 -10.49 2.30
C ASN A 556 -35.52 -9.06 2.18
N GLU A 557 -36.12 -8.69 1.07
CA GLU A 557 -36.75 -7.37 0.88
C GLU A 557 -35.81 -6.17 1.15
N GLY A 558 -34.51 -6.34 0.85
CA GLY A 558 -33.49 -5.32 1.04
C GLY A 558 -32.71 -5.43 2.36
N TYR A 559 -33.12 -6.31 3.28
CA TYR A 559 -32.48 -6.45 4.58
C TYR A 559 -31.23 -7.31 4.54
N ILE A 560 -30.18 -6.83 5.19
CA ILE A 560 -28.92 -7.52 5.42
C ILE A 560 -28.80 -7.84 6.91
N SER A 561 -28.63 -9.10 7.25
CA SER A 561 -28.56 -9.55 8.63
C SER A 561 -27.16 -9.36 9.23
N VAL A 562 -27.11 -8.94 10.49
CA VAL A 562 -25.88 -8.83 11.28
C VAL A 562 -25.99 -9.75 12.50
N ASP A 563 -25.14 -10.77 12.55
CA ASP A 563 -25.13 -11.72 13.67
C ASP A 563 -24.32 -11.14 14.85
N THR A 564 -24.98 -10.99 15.98
CA THR A 564 -24.40 -10.52 17.24
C THR A 564 -24.36 -11.61 18.32
N SER A 565 -24.52 -12.87 17.95
CA SER A 565 -24.48 -13.98 18.89
C SER A 565 -23.05 -14.22 19.39
N PRO A 566 -22.84 -14.42 20.70
CA PRO A 566 -21.52 -14.75 21.23
C PRO A 566 -21.06 -16.13 20.76
N ARG A 567 -19.75 -16.30 20.59
CA ARG A 567 -19.11 -17.57 20.21
C ARG A 567 -18.35 -18.19 21.37
N GLY A 568 -17.62 -17.40 22.15
CA GLY A 568 -16.82 -17.82 23.27
C GLY A 568 -17.53 -17.63 24.60
N PHE A 569 -17.37 -18.59 25.53
CA PHE A 569 -17.94 -18.55 26.87
C PHE A 569 -16.85 -18.89 27.88
N CYS A 570 -16.42 -17.86 28.64
CA CYS A 570 -15.44 -18.00 29.72
C CYS A 570 -16.12 -18.63 30.95
N LEU A 571 -15.65 -19.82 31.37
CA LEU A 571 -16.26 -20.54 32.49
C LEU A 571 -15.82 -19.99 33.88
N ASN A 572 -14.75 -19.22 33.93
CA ASN A 572 -14.23 -18.63 35.17
C ASN A 572 -14.12 -17.09 35.12
N ALA A 573 -14.98 -16.43 34.34
CA ALA A 573 -14.95 -14.99 34.11
C ALA A 573 -14.94 -14.15 35.40
N ASP A 574 -15.70 -14.59 36.44
CA ASP A 574 -15.75 -13.91 37.74
C ASP A 574 -14.41 -13.95 38.49
N GLU A 575 -13.57 -14.97 38.26
CA GLU A 575 -12.26 -15.14 38.93
C GLU A 575 -11.18 -14.31 38.22
N VAL A 576 -11.28 -14.12 36.91
CA VAL A 576 -10.31 -13.35 36.12
C VAL A 576 -10.49 -11.85 36.34
N SER A 577 -11.72 -11.37 36.52
CA SER A 577 -12.02 -9.95 36.77
C SER A 577 -11.55 -9.45 38.14
N ASP A 578 -11.40 -10.35 39.12
CA ASP A 578 -10.94 -10.01 40.50
C ASP A 578 -9.40 -9.97 40.62
N ALA A 579 -8.67 -10.43 39.60
CA ALA A 579 -7.20 -10.49 39.57
C ALA A 579 -6.53 -9.29 38.83
N ALA A 580 -7.33 -8.37 38.28
CA ALA A 580 -6.88 -7.17 37.54
C ALA A 580 -6.96 -5.88 38.46
#